data_54e9b9ea9e668e9c6f530145049c2cf0
#
_entry.id   54e9b9ea9e668e9c6f530145049c2cf0
#
_cell.length_a   1.000
_cell.length_b   1.000
_cell.length_c   1.000
_cell.angle_alpha   90.00
_cell.angle_beta   90.00
_cell.angle_gamma   90.00
#
_symmetry.space_group_name_H-M   'P 1'
#
loop_
_entity.id
_entity.type
_entity.pdbx_description
1 polymer ?
#
loop_
_entity_poly.entity_id
_entity_poly.type
_entity_poly.pdbx_seq_one_letter_code
_entity_poly.pdbx_strand_id
1 'polypeptide(L)'
;MHRESKYIEYKKSRKGLSNDIWSTYSAFANTEGGTIYLGIEEKKIEDKKVFVSVGVEDPEKMIEDFWNALYGRSKVSQNILSNKDVKIVNIENKACIEIHVPEAPYSKKPIYVDNKKDLVYKRVDDADRIATEEEYKFMIVNSQDDIDTELLDNYDMSDLNHESIENYRKLLLKNTNDERYANMSQLDLMIDLGAYRKDRSSKDKQYKMTTACLLFFGKYNAISDRFPGFQLDYFKKTNYLDTDWKDRISSGDLGNEDLNVYSFFEKVLIKLTDNIEESFSLNDGLTRQNYARDLKVAIREALVNTLMHAYYDTKQSIKIVNCEDFIEFYNPGNMRINKEDFIHGGHSKDRNSILSTLFRRVGYSEKAGSGGPRIFDVVNRHKLKTPEIELTDMDTNVVLWKQDLMKEFEKYPELDKKVIKYIIDYGSISKGEALKMENMTEYQFRNILKKLKDDNLIKKEGEGPATKYVLIESKEADILRTKKVI
;
A
#
# COMPACT_ATOMS: atom_id res chain seq x y z
N MET A 1 -31.42 7.17 -11.96
CA MET A 1 -30.16 7.61 -11.33
C MET A 1 -29.60 6.51 -10.42
N HIS A 2 -28.29 6.40 -10.29
CA HIS A 2 -27.66 5.51 -9.30
C HIS A 2 -27.92 6.03 -7.88
N ARG A 3 -27.79 5.18 -6.88
CA ARG A 3 -27.85 5.62 -5.47
C ARG A 3 -26.56 6.37 -5.11
N GLU A 4 -26.62 7.19 -4.08
CA GLU A 4 -25.41 7.68 -3.41
C GLU A 4 -24.51 6.50 -3.02
N SER A 5 -23.23 6.73 -3.05
CA SER A 5 -22.22 5.70 -2.81
C SER A 5 -20.95 6.33 -2.25
N LYS A 6 -19.96 5.52 -1.99
CA LYS A 6 -18.62 5.97 -1.61
C LYS A 6 -18.05 7.06 -2.55
N TYR A 7 -18.46 7.07 -3.82
CA TYR A 7 -17.90 7.93 -4.86
C TYR A 7 -18.90 8.93 -5.46
N ILE A 8 -20.15 8.92 -5.03
CA ILE A 8 -21.20 9.78 -5.62
C ILE A 8 -22.03 10.38 -4.49
N GLU A 9 -22.19 11.71 -4.58
CA GLU A 9 -23.05 12.49 -3.68
C GLU A 9 -23.98 13.41 -4.47
N TYR A 10 -25.22 13.55 -4.05
CA TYR A 10 -26.22 14.40 -4.65
C TYR A 10 -26.62 15.55 -3.73
N LYS A 11 -26.68 16.78 -4.27
CA LYS A 11 -27.10 17.97 -3.52
C LYS A 11 -28.20 18.70 -4.30
N LYS A 12 -29.23 19.10 -3.61
CA LYS A 12 -30.35 19.83 -4.22
C LYS A 12 -29.91 21.16 -4.83
N SER A 13 -29.13 21.96 -4.13
CA SER A 13 -28.48 23.23 -4.55
C SER A 13 -29.15 23.93 -5.74
N ARG A 14 -30.45 24.19 -5.68
CA ARG A 14 -31.22 24.74 -6.85
C ARG A 14 -30.95 26.23 -7.08
N LYS A 15 -30.92 27.04 -5.98
CA LYS A 15 -30.80 28.51 -6.04
C LYS A 15 -29.44 29.03 -5.53
N GLY A 16 -28.65 28.21 -4.91
CA GLY A 16 -27.38 28.58 -4.32
C GLY A 16 -26.62 27.36 -3.79
N LEU A 17 -25.35 27.55 -3.52
CA LEU A 17 -24.49 26.49 -2.96
C LEU A 17 -24.98 26.10 -1.56
N SER A 18 -25.20 24.81 -1.36
CA SER A 18 -25.45 24.25 -0.04
C SER A 18 -24.17 24.27 0.81
N ASN A 19 -24.27 24.62 2.09
CA ASN A 19 -23.08 24.66 2.95
C ASN A 19 -22.46 23.27 3.20
N ASP A 20 -23.23 22.21 3.07
CA ASP A 20 -22.78 20.82 3.23
C ASP A 20 -21.96 20.28 2.03
N ILE A 21 -21.83 21.05 0.96
CA ILE A 21 -20.92 20.72 -0.15
C ILE A 21 -19.46 20.68 0.33
N TRP A 22 -19.11 21.50 1.31
CA TRP A 22 -17.73 21.62 1.77
C TRP A 22 -17.28 20.45 2.66
N SER A 23 -18.22 19.88 3.44
CA SER A 23 -17.95 18.63 4.15
C SER A 23 -17.72 17.47 3.18
N THR A 24 -18.52 17.38 2.13
CA THR A 24 -18.35 16.36 1.07
C THR A 24 -17.09 16.58 0.27
N TYR A 25 -16.76 17.83 -0.07
CA TYR A 25 -15.48 18.16 -0.70
C TYR A 25 -14.28 17.68 0.16
N SER A 26 -14.30 18.03 1.45
CA SER A 26 -13.27 17.56 2.41
C SER A 26 -13.23 16.03 2.50
N ALA A 27 -14.39 15.38 2.58
CA ALA A 27 -14.48 13.94 2.69
C ALA A 27 -13.90 13.21 1.47
N PHE A 28 -14.27 13.64 0.25
CA PHE A 28 -13.70 13.08 -0.97
C PHE A 28 -12.22 13.36 -1.12
N ALA A 29 -11.79 14.59 -0.86
CA ALA A 29 -10.40 14.99 -0.96
C ALA A 29 -9.49 14.22 0.02
N ASN A 30 -9.97 13.93 1.22
CA ASN A 30 -9.21 13.19 2.23
C ASN A 30 -9.28 11.66 2.08
N THR A 31 -10.18 11.16 1.21
CA THR A 31 -10.35 9.71 0.97
C THR A 31 -9.92 9.35 -0.46
N GLU A 32 -10.75 8.68 -1.21
CA GLU A 32 -10.44 8.16 -2.56
C GLU A 32 -10.98 9.05 -3.70
N GLY A 33 -11.43 10.25 -3.36
CA GLY A 33 -12.12 11.12 -4.32
C GLY A 33 -13.57 10.72 -4.55
N GLY A 34 -14.27 11.51 -5.40
CA GLY A 34 -15.66 11.27 -5.76
C GLY A 34 -16.25 12.39 -6.59
N THR A 35 -17.53 12.27 -6.91
CA THR A 35 -18.25 13.25 -7.73
C THR A 35 -19.48 13.76 -7.00
N ILE A 36 -19.61 15.08 -6.93
CA ILE A 36 -20.77 15.78 -6.36
C ILE A 36 -21.63 16.29 -7.51
N TYR A 37 -22.91 15.98 -7.49
CA TYR A 37 -23.90 16.52 -8.44
C TYR A 37 -24.81 17.52 -7.76
N LEU A 38 -24.85 18.76 -8.27
CA LEU A 38 -25.77 19.80 -7.82
C LEU A 38 -26.99 19.84 -8.72
N GLY A 39 -28.18 20.10 -8.16
CA GLY A 39 -29.46 20.11 -8.86
C GLY A 39 -30.16 18.76 -8.81
N ILE A 40 -29.82 17.90 -7.88
CA ILE A 40 -30.47 16.60 -7.66
C ILE A 40 -31.02 16.53 -6.23
N GLU A 41 -32.29 16.19 -6.07
CA GLU A 41 -32.99 16.08 -4.81
C GLU A 41 -33.27 14.64 -4.45
N GLU A 42 -32.91 14.24 -3.23
CA GLU A 42 -33.36 12.98 -2.64
C GLU A 42 -34.84 13.11 -2.24
N LYS A 43 -35.69 12.21 -2.71
CA LYS A 43 -37.08 12.07 -2.30
C LYS A 43 -37.35 10.67 -1.75
N LYS A 44 -38.19 10.61 -0.75
CA LYS A 44 -38.67 9.35 -0.20
C LYS A 44 -40.01 9.02 -0.83
N ILE A 45 -40.08 7.97 -1.65
CA ILE A 45 -41.32 7.47 -2.29
C ILE A 45 -41.47 6.02 -1.86
N GLU A 46 -42.59 5.70 -1.22
CA GLU A 46 -42.88 4.31 -0.73
C GLU A 46 -41.72 3.70 0.05
N ASP A 47 -41.16 4.44 1.02
CA ASP A 47 -40.01 4.08 1.83
C ASP A 47 -38.70 3.82 1.07
N LYS A 48 -38.64 4.12 -0.21
CA LYS A 48 -37.41 4.06 -1.02
C LYS A 48 -36.86 5.45 -1.30
N LYS A 49 -35.54 5.60 -1.15
CA LYS A 49 -34.82 6.80 -1.58
C LYS A 49 -34.78 6.82 -3.11
N VAL A 50 -35.30 7.89 -3.71
CA VAL A 50 -35.28 8.13 -5.15
C VAL A 50 -34.63 9.49 -5.38
N PHE A 51 -33.70 9.54 -6.32
CA PHE A 51 -33.00 10.78 -6.71
C PHE A 51 -33.63 11.35 -7.95
N VAL A 52 -34.07 12.62 -7.89
CA VAL A 52 -34.79 13.30 -8.97
C VAL A 52 -34.05 14.57 -9.35
N SER A 53 -33.79 14.76 -10.63
CA SER A 53 -33.23 16.01 -11.13
C SER A 53 -34.21 17.14 -10.89
N VAL A 54 -33.78 18.18 -10.17
CA VAL A 54 -34.55 19.45 -10.01
C VAL A 54 -33.91 20.58 -10.79
N GLY A 55 -32.64 20.40 -11.20
CA GLY A 55 -31.87 21.40 -11.94
C GLY A 55 -31.36 22.55 -11.07
N VAL A 56 -30.41 23.29 -11.61
CA VAL A 56 -29.84 24.52 -11.06
C VAL A 56 -30.42 25.70 -11.85
N GLU A 57 -30.88 26.75 -11.18
CA GLU A 57 -31.53 27.91 -11.85
C GLU A 57 -30.53 28.73 -12.67
N ASP A 58 -29.34 28.98 -12.15
CA ASP A 58 -28.26 29.71 -12.82
C ASP A 58 -26.92 28.92 -12.60
N PRO A 59 -26.64 27.95 -13.49
CA PRO A 59 -25.44 27.10 -13.32
C PRO A 59 -24.12 27.86 -13.43
N GLU A 60 -24.06 28.88 -14.33
CA GLU A 60 -22.83 29.65 -14.56
C GLU A 60 -22.48 30.47 -13.33
N LYS A 61 -23.46 31.19 -12.78
CA LYS A 61 -23.28 31.96 -11.54
C LYS A 61 -22.94 31.05 -10.36
N MET A 62 -23.56 29.88 -10.24
CA MET A 62 -23.28 28.95 -9.16
C MET A 62 -21.84 28.37 -9.23
N ILE A 63 -21.35 28.15 -10.46
CA ILE A 63 -19.94 27.75 -10.68
C ILE A 63 -18.99 28.90 -10.29
N GLU A 64 -19.32 30.13 -10.64
CA GLU A 64 -18.56 31.32 -10.25
C GLU A 64 -18.50 31.45 -8.70
N ASP A 65 -19.66 31.35 -8.04
CA ASP A 65 -19.74 31.39 -6.57
C ASP A 65 -18.93 30.27 -5.91
N PHE A 66 -18.97 29.05 -6.49
CA PHE A 66 -18.18 27.91 -6.03
C PHE A 66 -16.66 28.19 -6.13
N TRP A 67 -16.20 28.68 -7.27
CA TRP A 67 -14.80 29.02 -7.47
C TRP A 67 -14.35 30.17 -6.57
N ASN A 68 -15.17 31.21 -6.39
CA ASN A 68 -14.87 32.33 -5.49
C ASN A 68 -14.71 31.85 -4.03
N ALA A 69 -15.58 30.95 -3.57
CA ALA A 69 -15.47 30.37 -2.23
C ALA A 69 -14.21 29.49 -2.08
N LEU A 70 -13.85 28.75 -3.12
CA LEU A 70 -12.70 27.85 -3.15
C LEU A 70 -11.36 28.65 -3.15
N TYR A 71 -11.25 29.65 -4.05
CA TYR A 71 -10.05 30.51 -4.15
C TYR A 71 -9.91 31.45 -2.95
N GLY A 72 -11.02 31.90 -2.37
CA GLY A 72 -11.03 32.72 -1.17
C GLY A 72 -10.54 31.99 0.10
N ARG A 73 -10.32 30.69 0.02
CA ARG A 73 -9.92 29.81 1.14
C ARG A 73 -10.76 30.00 2.41
N SER A 74 -11.99 30.49 2.22
CA SER A 74 -12.91 30.73 3.35
C SER A 74 -13.66 29.48 3.77
N LYS A 75 -13.80 28.52 2.85
CA LYS A 75 -14.60 27.31 3.03
C LYS A 75 -13.78 26.04 3.21
N VAL A 76 -12.65 25.93 2.53
CA VAL A 76 -11.74 24.80 2.63
C VAL A 76 -10.30 25.28 2.72
N SER A 77 -9.46 24.51 3.37
CA SER A 77 -8.04 24.86 3.60
C SER A 77 -7.23 24.97 2.31
N GLN A 78 -7.55 24.18 1.30
CA GLN A 78 -6.83 24.16 0.03
C GLN A 78 -7.75 23.79 -1.14
N ASN A 79 -7.50 24.42 -2.28
CA ASN A 79 -8.08 24.05 -3.56
C ASN A 79 -7.22 22.95 -4.22
N ILE A 80 -7.84 21.84 -4.60
CA ILE A 80 -7.23 20.73 -5.35
C ILE A 80 -7.84 20.54 -6.75
N LEU A 81 -8.88 21.32 -7.09
CA LEU A 81 -9.58 21.21 -8.38
C LEU A 81 -8.94 22.09 -9.45
N SER A 82 -9.15 21.70 -10.68
CA SER A 82 -8.89 22.44 -11.91
C SER A 82 -10.19 22.70 -12.66
N ASN A 83 -10.17 23.62 -13.62
CA ASN A 83 -11.38 23.99 -14.39
C ASN A 83 -12.07 22.80 -15.08
N LYS A 84 -11.33 21.73 -15.41
CA LYS A 84 -11.90 20.52 -16.04
C LYS A 84 -12.75 19.68 -15.07
N ASP A 85 -12.59 19.90 -13.77
CA ASP A 85 -13.25 19.10 -12.74
C ASP A 85 -14.65 19.61 -12.39
N VAL A 86 -15.05 20.78 -12.93
CA VAL A 86 -16.37 21.40 -12.74
C VAL A 86 -17.01 21.67 -14.09
N LYS A 87 -18.16 21.07 -14.34
CA LYS A 87 -18.85 21.22 -15.62
C LYS A 87 -20.38 21.20 -15.49
N ILE A 88 -21.06 21.85 -16.42
CA ILE A 88 -22.52 21.77 -16.54
C ILE A 88 -22.85 20.47 -17.30
N VAL A 89 -23.78 19.70 -16.76
CA VAL A 89 -24.28 18.46 -17.35
C VAL A 89 -25.80 18.50 -17.47
N ASN A 90 -26.35 17.87 -18.48
CA ASN A 90 -27.80 17.76 -18.63
C ASN A 90 -28.29 16.42 -18.09
N ILE A 91 -29.10 16.43 -17.06
CA ILE A 91 -29.70 15.26 -16.44
C ILE A 91 -31.21 15.39 -16.46
N GLU A 92 -31.89 14.46 -17.13
CA GLU A 92 -33.37 14.48 -17.31
C GLU A 92 -33.88 15.83 -17.84
N ASN A 93 -33.22 16.38 -18.86
CA ASN A 93 -33.48 17.66 -19.49
C ASN A 93 -33.41 18.90 -18.57
N LYS A 94 -32.62 18.79 -17.49
CA LYS A 94 -32.33 19.88 -16.56
C LYS A 94 -30.83 20.10 -16.43
N ALA A 95 -30.43 21.38 -16.39
CA ALA A 95 -29.03 21.73 -16.16
C ALA A 95 -28.66 21.44 -14.71
N CYS A 96 -27.65 20.60 -14.52
CA CYS A 96 -27.04 20.25 -13.27
C CYS A 96 -25.54 20.56 -13.32
N ILE A 97 -24.88 20.61 -12.17
CA ILE A 97 -23.43 20.80 -12.10
C ILE A 97 -22.80 19.52 -11.59
N GLU A 98 -21.78 19.05 -12.28
CA GLU A 98 -20.94 17.92 -11.87
C GLU A 98 -19.61 18.48 -11.39
N ILE A 99 -19.20 18.11 -10.17
CA ILE A 99 -17.95 18.50 -9.53
C ILE A 99 -17.20 17.22 -9.22
N HIS A 100 -16.13 16.95 -9.95
CA HIS A 100 -15.24 15.83 -9.65
C HIS A 100 -14.17 16.28 -8.66
N VAL A 101 -14.20 15.72 -7.45
CA VAL A 101 -13.21 15.97 -6.41
C VAL A 101 -12.22 14.80 -6.39
N PRO A 102 -10.99 14.97 -6.88
CA PRO A 102 -9.98 13.90 -6.80
C PRO A 102 -9.52 13.71 -5.36
N GLU A 103 -8.91 12.57 -5.08
CA GLU A 103 -8.14 12.41 -3.85
C GLU A 103 -7.03 13.45 -3.77
N ALA A 104 -6.90 14.13 -2.64
CA ALA A 104 -5.83 15.10 -2.44
C ALA A 104 -4.46 14.38 -2.35
N PRO A 105 -3.41 14.92 -2.98
CA PRO A 105 -2.06 14.45 -2.72
C PRO A 105 -1.77 14.45 -1.21
N TYR A 106 -1.04 13.45 -0.71
CA TYR A 106 -0.74 13.33 0.72
C TYR A 106 -0.16 14.63 1.32
N SER A 107 0.69 15.35 0.56
CA SER A 107 1.30 16.61 0.98
C SER A 107 0.31 17.78 1.16
N LYS A 108 -0.94 17.61 0.68
CA LYS A 108 -2.01 18.59 0.85
C LYS A 108 -3.06 18.17 1.88
N LYS A 109 -3.03 16.91 2.35
CA LYS A 109 -3.91 16.45 3.43
C LYS A 109 -3.38 16.93 4.79
N PRO A 110 -4.26 17.16 5.76
CA PRO A 110 -5.72 17.10 5.67
C PRO A 110 -6.34 18.35 5.04
N ILE A 111 -7.41 18.15 4.25
CA ILE A 111 -8.29 19.23 3.79
C ILE A 111 -9.36 19.43 4.85
N TYR A 112 -9.40 20.60 5.48
CA TYR A 112 -10.39 20.93 6.52
C TYR A 112 -11.33 22.06 6.08
N VAL A 113 -12.49 22.14 6.74
CA VAL A 113 -13.58 23.05 6.40
C VAL A 113 -13.54 24.27 7.33
N ASP A 114 -13.98 25.44 6.81
CA ASP A 114 -14.13 26.71 7.53
C ASP A 114 -12.89 27.15 8.35
N ASN A 115 -11.70 26.83 7.83
CA ASN A 115 -10.41 27.06 8.51
C ASN A 115 -10.31 26.46 9.92
N LYS A 116 -11.10 25.42 10.20
CA LYS A 116 -11.11 24.73 11.48
C LYS A 116 -10.46 23.36 11.36
N LYS A 117 -9.33 23.19 12.03
CA LYS A 117 -8.53 21.94 11.99
C LYS A 117 -9.25 20.71 12.55
N ASP A 118 -10.30 20.91 13.34
CA ASP A 118 -11.19 19.88 13.88
C ASP A 118 -12.30 19.47 12.90
N LEU A 119 -12.50 20.22 11.81
CA LEU A 119 -13.48 19.91 10.77
C LEU A 119 -12.84 19.26 9.55
N VAL A 120 -12.18 18.14 9.77
CA VAL A 120 -11.65 17.25 8.72
C VAL A 120 -12.65 16.12 8.49
N TYR A 121 -13.13 15.98 7.27
CA TYR A 121 -14.11 14.93 6.94
C TYR A 121 -13.48 13.82 6.15
N LYS A 122 -14.00 12.60 6.33
CA LYS A 122 -13.68 11.38 5.59
C LYS A 122 -14.94 10.75 5.04
N ARG A 123 -14.84 10.15 3.85
CA ARG A 123 -15.93 9.39 3.26
C ARG A 123 -15.93 7.97 3.81
N VAL A 124 -16.98 7.57 4.49
CA VAL A 124 -17.19 6.21 4.99
C VAL A 124 -18.51 5.72 4.43
N ASP A 125 -18.43 4.83 3.44
CA ASP A 125 -19.57 4.38 2.65
C ASP A 125 -20.26 5.58 1.95
N ASP A 126 -21.52 5.88 2.23
CA ASP A 126 -22.28 7.00 1.68
C ASP A 126 -22.35 8.22 2.64
N ALA A 127 -21.55 8.24 3.72
CA ALA A 127 -21.60 9.28 4.74
C ALA A 127 -20.29 10.06 4.88
N ASP A 128 -20.41 11.38 5.09
CA ASP A 128 -19.28 12.25 5.46
C ASP A 128 -19.14 12.27 6.97
N ARG A 129 -18.03 11.76 7.51
CA ARG A 129 -17.74 11.68 8.94
C ARG A 129 -16.52 12.50 9.30
N ILE A 130 -16.54 13.12 10.46
CA ILE A 130 -15.37 13.82 11.01
C ILE A 130 -14.29 12.76 11.31
N ALA A 131 -13.07 13.03 10.87
CA ALA A 131 -11.92 12.19 11.16
C ALA A 131 -11.66 12.13 12.68
N THR A 132 -11.24 10.98 13.17
CA THR A 132 -10.79 10.82 14.55
C THR A 132 -9.51 11.63 14.80
N GLU A 133 -9.18 11.89 16.06
CA GLU A 133 -7.93 12.57 16.41
C GLU A 133 -6.69 11.80 15.90
N GLU A 134 -6.74 10.48 15.93
CA GLU A 134 -5.69 9.61 15.43
C GLU A 134 -5.54 9.72 13.91
N GLU A 135 -6.63 9.65 13.15
CA GLU A 135 -6.63 9.83 11.69
C GLU A 135 -6.13 11.22 11.29
N TYR A 136 -6.55 12.27 12.02
CA TYR A 136 -6.07 13.63 11.81
C TYR A 136 -4.55 13.73 12.01
N LYS A 137 -4.03 13.21 13.13
CA LYS A 137 -2.58 13.17 13.41
C LYS A 137 -1.83 12.43 12.31
N PHE A 138 -2.38 11.32 11.87
CA PHE A 138 -1.77 10.53 10.77
C PHE A 138 -1.71 11.29 9.45
N MET A 139 -2.77 12.02 9.08
CA MET A 139 -2.76 12.87 7.89
C MET A 139 -1.69 13.96 7.99
N ILE A 140 -1.53 14.62 9.14
CA ILE A 140 -0.50 15.63 9.36
C ILE A 140 0.90 15.04 9.19
N VAL A 141 1.17 13.90 9.83
CA VAL A 141 2.48 13.25 9.74
C VAL A 141 2.76 12.78 8.33
N ASN A 142 1.77 12.18 7.67
CA ASN A 142 1.90 11.73 6.29
C ASN A 142 2.13 12.88 5.30
N SER A 143 1.71 14.11 5.64
CA SER A 143 1.95 15.30 4.81
C SER A 143 3.40 15.81 4.89
N GLN A 144 4.17 15.37 5.88
CA GLN A 144 5.57 15.75 6.04
C GLN A 144 6.47 14.90 5.14
N ASP A 145 7.41 15.54 4.47
CA ASP A 145 8.48 14.86 3.74
C ASP A 145 9.65 14.55 4.69
N ASP A 146 10.39 13.49 4.39
CA ASP A 146 11.68 13.17 5.00
C ASP A 146 11.69 13.20 6.54
N ILE A 147 10.78 12.47 7.16
CA ILE A 147 10.61 12.44 8.63
C ILE A 147 11.81 11.88 9.39
N ASP A 148 12.71 11.19 8.68
CA ASP A 148 13.93 10.59 9.26
C ASP A 148 15.16 11.51 9.26
N THR A 149 15.00 12.78 8.86
CA THR A 149 16.07 13.78 8.76
C THR A 149 16.22 14.64 10.00
N GLU A 150 15.35 14.53 10.99
CA GLU A 150 15.43 15.26 12.25
C GLU A 150 16.78 15.03 12.93
N LEU A 151 17.40 16.13 13.41
CA LEU A 151 18.64 16.08 14.17
C LEU A 151 18.35 15.90 15.66
N LEU A 152 18.96 14.91 16.25
CA LEU A 152 18.73 14.54 17.65
C LEU A 152 19.73 15.28 18.55
N ASP A 153 19.19 15.95 19.57
CA ASP A 153 19.98 16.50 20.66
C ASP A 153 20.24 15.44 21.72
N ASN A 154 21.42 15.46 22.32
CA ASN A 154 21.83 14.55 23.41
C ASN A 154 21.91 13.06 23.02
N TYR A 155 22.06 12.74 21.73
CA TYR A 155 22.40 11.42 21.22
C TYR A 155 23.79 11.43 20.60
N ASP A 156 24.57 10.39 20.84
CA ASP A 156 25.92 10.26 20.33
C ASP A 156 26.28 8.83 19.88
N MET A 157 27.54 8.59 19.54
CA MET A 157 28.01 7.29 19.07
C MET A 157 27.84 6.16 20.11
N SER A 158 27.71 6.48 21.40
CA SER A 158 27.49 5.48 22.45
C SER A 158 26.06 4.88 22.42
N ASP A 159 25.11 5.56 21.79
CA ASP A 159 23.74 5.12 21.57
C ASP A 159 23.63 4.14 20.39
N LEU A 160 24.69 3.96 19.62
CA LEU A 160 24.70 3.10 18.45
C LEU A 160 25.23 1.71 18.76
N ASN A 161 24.73 0.72 18.02
CA ASN A 161 25.21 -0.65 18.01
C ASN A 161 26.42 -0.75 17.07
N HIS A 162 27.61 -0.86 17.65
CA HIS A 162 28.89 -0.92 16.93
C HIS A 162 28.99 -2.13 16.00
N GLU A 163 28.40 -3.26 16.38
CA GLU A 163 28.40 -4.48 15.57
C GLU A 163 27.58 -4.27 14.27
N SER A 164 26.41 -3.66 14.37
CA SER A 164 25.61 -3.30 13.20
C SER A 164 26.35 -2.38 12.23
N ILE A 165 27.11 -1.40 12.75
CA ILE A 165 27.92 -0.51 11.93
C ILE A 165 29.01 -1.28 11.20
N GLU A 166 29.73 -2.17 11.90
CA GLU A 166 30.81 -2.94 11.29
C GLU A 166 30.32 -3.96 10.27
N ASN A 167 29.17 -4.59 10.51
CA ASN A 167 28.54 -5.49 9.55
C ASN A 167 28.10 -4.73 8.30
N TYR A 168 27.51 -3.56 8.47
CA TYR A 168 27.16 -2.66 7.36
C TYR A 168 28.41 -2.21 6.59
N ARG A 169 29.50 -1.85 7.27
CA ARG A 169 30.79 -1.49 6.65
C ARG A 169 31.33 -2.62 5.78
N LYS A 170 31.33 -3.87 6.28
CA LYS A 170 31.78 -5.05 5.50
C LYS A 170 30.96 -5.22 4.23
N LEU A 171 29.65 -5.04 4.34
CA LEU A 171 28.74 -5.14 3.20
C LEU A 171 28.98 -3.98 2.19
N LEU A 172 29.19 -2.78 2.68
CA LEU A 172 29.50 -1.62 1.86
C LEU A 172 30.80 -1.80 1.07
N LEU A 173 31.87 -2.25 1.74
CA LEU A 173 33.16 -2.60 1.10
C LEU A 173 32.98 -3.66 0.01
N LYS A 174 32.25 -4.74 0.32
CA LYS A 174 31.99 -5.83 -0.62
C LYS A 174 31.26 -5.35 -1.89
N ASN A 175 30.29 -4.43 -1.74
CA ASN A 175 29.44 -4.02 -2.85
C ASN A 175 29.99 -2.84 -3.65
N THR A 176 30.82 -1.99 -3.04
CA THR A 176 31.39 -0.80 -3.71
C THR A 176 32.82 -1.00 -4.18
N ASN A 177 33.58 -1.93 -3.59
CA ASN A 177 35.04 -2.07 -3.74
C ASN A 177 35.81 -0.77 -3.41
N ASP A 178 35.26 0.08 -2.53
CA ASP A 178 35.86 1.37 -2.16
C ASP A 178 36.63 1.24 -0.84
N GLU A 179 37.95 1.11 -0.94
CA GLU A 179 38.86 0.95 0.19
C GLU A 179 38.83 2.11 1.21
N ARG A 180 38.27 3.25 0.86
CA ARG A 180 38.13 4.39 1.82
C ARG A 180 37.33 3.98 3.04
N TYR A 181 36.32 3.13 2.88
CA TYR A 181 35.47 2.69 3.98
C TYR A 181 36.17 1.78 4.97
N ALA A 182 37.27 1.10 4.59
CA ALA A 182 38.01 0.20 5.46
C ALA A 182 38.65 0.93 6.63
N ASN A 183 39.15 2.15 6.39
CA ASN A 183 39.96 2.89 7.36
C ASN A 183 39.26 4.08 8.00
N MET A 184 38.00 4.35 7.63
CA MET A 184 37.21 5.43 8.25
C MET A 184 36.88 5.11 9.69
N SER A 185 36.95 6.12 10.59
CA SER A 185 36.30 5.99 11.90
C SER A 185 34.79 5.72 11.73
N GLN A 186 34.14 5.15 12.73
CA GLN A 186 32.68 4.95 12.66
C GLN A 186 31.95 6.28 12.52
N LEU A 187 32.38 7.33 13.20
CA LEU A 187 31.78 8.65 13.08
C LEU A 187 31.94 9.23 11.65
N ASP A 188 33.15 9.14 11.07
CA ASP A 188 33.40 9.62 9.71
C ASP A 188 32.55 8.84 8.69
N LEU A 189 32.39 7.52 8.90
CA LEU A 189 31.51 6.69 8.10
C LEU A 189 30.05 7.19 8.20
N MET A 190 29.54 7.46 9.40
CA MET A 190 28.17 7.97 9.59
C MET A 190 27.99 9.35 8.94
N ILE A 191 29.01 10.20 8.95
CA ILE A 191 28.99 11.50 8.26
C ILE A 191 28.97 11.31 6.73
N ASP A 192 29.83 10.44 6.17
CA ASP A 192 29.87 10.18 4.72
C ASP A 192 28.54 9.56 4.20
N LEU A 193 27.93 8.72 5.00
CA LEU A 193 26.62 8.12 4.70
C LEU A 193 25.45 9.12 4.84
N GLY A 194 25.66 10.29 5.42
CA GLY A 194 24.63 11.28 5.71
C GLY A 194 23.73 10.93 6.90
N ALA A 195 24.12 9.92 7.69
CA ALA A 195 23.47 9.50 8.92
C ALA A 195 23.75 10.46 10.09
N TYR A 196 24.94 11.10 10.09
CA TYR A 196 25.25 12.28 10.88
C TYR A 196 25.30 13.50 9.96
N ARG A 197 24.61 14.57 10.36
CA ARG A 197 24.53 15.81 9.58
C ARG A 197 24.93 17.01 10.39
N LYS A 198 25.51 17.99 9.72
CA LYS A 198 25.91 19.25 10.33
C LYS A 198 24.66 20.07 10.70
N ASP A 199 24.53 20.42 11.98
CA ASP A 199 23.50 21.34 12.43
C ASP A 199 23.86 22.77 11.96
N ARG A 200 23.14 23.20 10.93
CA ARG A 200 23.36 24.53 10.34
C ARG A 200 22.59 25.65 11.07
N SER A 201 21.69 25.29 11.96
CA SER A 201 20.87 26.21 12.76
C SER A 201 21.60 26.65 14.04
N SER A 202 22.49 25.78 14.57
CA SER A 202 23.28 26.07 15.77
C SER A 202 24.50 26.97 15.47
N LYS A 203 24.94 27.74 16.45
CA LYS A 203 26.15 28.58 16.34
C LYS A 203 27.40 27.71 16.18
N ASP A 204 27.46 26.61 16.84
CA ASP A 204 28.64 25.72 16.89
C ASP A 204 28.75 24.79 15.68
N LYS A 205 27.70 24.73 14.85
CA LYS A 205 27.65 23.93 13.61
C LYS A 205 28.21 22.52 13.77
N GLN A 206 27.94 21.88 14.91
CA GLN A 206 28.37 20.50 15.19
C GLN A 206 27.61 19.49 14.35
N TYR A 207 28.20 18.30 14.18
CA TYR A 207 27.51 17.17 13.58
C TYR A 207 26.61 16.51 14.64
N LYS A 208 25.39 16.26 14.29
CA LYS A 208 24.39 15.57 15.12
C LYS A 208 23.87 14.32 14.42
N MET A 209 23.47 13.37 15.22
CA MET A 209 22.80 12.15 14.76
C MET A 209 21.43 12.51 14.16
N THR A 210 21.08 11.88 13.03
CA THR A 210 19.72 11.93 12.48
C THR A 210 18.85 10.86 13.10
N THR A 211 17.52 11.03 13.09
CA THR A 211 16.58 9.98 13.50
C THR A 211 16.76 8.70 12.68
N ALA A 212 17.10 8.81 11.39
CA ALA A 212 17.44 7.65 10.56
C ALA A 212 18.65 6.86 11.10
N CYS A 213 19.70 7.56 11.52
CA CYS A 213 20.88 6.90 12.08
C CYS A 213 20.53 6.11 13.33
N LEU A 214 19.75 6.71 14.23
CA LEU A 214 19.29 6.06 15.44
C LEU A 214 18.43 4.82 15.12
N LEU A 215 17.44 4.93 14.23
CA LEU A 215 16.59 3.81 13.82
C LEU A 215 17.38 2.69 13.18
N PHE A 216 18.37 3.02 12.34
CA PHE A 216 19.08 2.05 11.52
C PHE A 216 20.21 1.33 12.27
N PHE A 217 20.92 2.04 13.14
CA PHE A 217 22.08 1.51 13.85
C PHE A 217 22.00 1.60 15.39
N GLY A 218 20.94 2.18 15.94
CA GLY A 218 20.81 2.43 17.37
C GLY A 218 20.73 1.16 18.20
N LYS A 219 21.07 1.28 19.48
CA LYS A 219 20.71 0.32 20.51
C LYS A 219 19.22 0.43 20.79
N TYR A 220 18.59 -0.69 21.12
CA TYR A 220 17.13 -0.74 21.32
C TYR A 220 16.63 0.27 22.37
N ASN A 221 17.31 0.41 23.50
CA ASN A 221 16.92 1.37 24.54
C ASN A 221 16.97 2.82 24.02
N ALA A 222 18.04 3.21 23.33
CA ALA A 222 18.16 4.55 22.76
C ALA A 222 17.09 4.83 21.69
N ILE A 223 16.75 3.82 20.87
CA ILE A 223 15.64 3.92 19.91
C ILE A 223 14.31 4.11 20.66
N SER A 224 14.05 3.31 21.69
CA SER A 224 12.81 3.32 22.47
C SER A 224 12.60 4.62 23.25
N ASP A 225 13.69 5.27 23.67
CA ASP A 225 13.61 6.58 24.32
C ASP A 225 13.04 7.65 23.37
N ARG A 226 13.42 7.61 22.08
CA ARG A 226 12.89 8.55 21.06
C ARG A 226 11.58 8.07 20.45
N PHE A 227 11.44 6.76 20.28
CA PHE A 227 10.29 6.08 19.66
C PHE A 227 9.71 5.03 20.61
N PRO A 228 8.89 5.43 21.61
CA PRO A 228 8.37 4.50 22.64
C PRO A 228 7.51 3.34 22.10
N GLY A 229 7.04 3.46 20.85
CA GLY A 229 6.30 2.41 20.18
C GLY A 229 7.12 1.58 19.20
N PHE A 230 8.43 1.77 19.17
CA PHE A 230 9.31 1.04 18.23
C PHE A 230 9.22 -0.46 18.45
N GLN A 231 8.71 -1.17 17.45
CA GLN A 231 8.54 -2.61 17.51
C GLN A 231 8.73 -3.23 16.11
N LEU A 232 9.64 -4.20 16.03
CA LEU A 232 9.92 -4.98 14.83
C LEU A 232 9.65 -6.45 15.13
N ASP A 233 8.74 -7.07 14.39
CA ASP A 233 8.30 -8.44 14.61
C ASP A 233 8.44 -9.30 13.36
N TYR A 234 9.04 -10.47 13.48
CA TYR A 234 9.01 -11.53 12.51
C TYR A 234 8.47 -12.81 13.14
N PHE A 235 7.54 -13.45 12.46
CA PHE A 235 6.96 -14.73 12.87
C PHE A 235 7.01 -15.73 11.71
N LYS A 236 7.53 -16.94 11.99
CA LYS A 236 7.33 -18.10 11.12
C LYS A 236 6.17 -18.93 11.65
N LYS A 237 5.11 -19.07 10.86
CA LYS A 237 3.89 -19.80 11.24
C LYS A 237 3.62 -20.95 10.30
N THR A 238 2.89 -21.98 10.78
CA THR A 238 2.36 -23.05 9.92
C THR A 238 1.14 -22.51 9.16
N ASN A 239 0.12 -22.06 9.92
CA ASN A 239 -1.04 -21.38 9.37
C ASN A 239 -1.09 -19.94 9.87
N TYR A 240 -1.62 -19.05 9.06
CA TYR A 240 -1.71 -17.63 9.39
C TYR A 240 -2.53 -17.36 10.68
N LEU A 241 -3.59 -18.14 10.89
CA LEU A 241 -4.49 -17.99 12.04
C LEU A 241 -3.97 -18.63 13.33
N ASP A 242 -2.86 -19.36 13.28
CA ASP A 242 -2.28 -19.96 14.48
C ASP A 242 -1.87 -18.85 15.46
N THR A 243 -2.15 -19.06 16.73
CA THR A 243 -1.64 -18.20 17.82
C THR A 243 -0.15 -18.43 18.04
N ASP A 244 0.32 -19.66 17.80
CA ASP A 244 1.69 -20.07 18.00
C ASP A 244 2.56 -19.84 16.76
N TRP A 245 3.86 -19.75 16.98
CA TRP A 245 4.88 -19.60 15.94
C TRP A 245 5.93 -20.68 16.05
N LYS A 246 6.55 -21.05 14.92
CA LYS A 246 7.69 -21.98 14.86
C LYS A 246 9.02 -21.27 15.12
N ASP A 247 9.09 -19.98 14.77
CA ASP A 247 10.29 -19.15 14.92
C ASP A 247 9.85 -17.68 15.03
N ARG A 248 10.60 -16.89 15.82
CA ARG A 248 10.28 -15.49 16.10
C ARG A 248 11.55 -14.66 16.24
N ILE A 249 11.50 -13.43 15.74
CA ILE A 249 12.43 -12.33 16.04
C ILE A 249 11.56 -11.14 16.44
N SER A 250 11.78 -10.60 17.63
CA SER A 250 11.01 -9.47 18.14
C SER A 250 11.91 -8.52 18.93
N SER A 251 11.69 -7.21 18.77
CA SER A 251 12.44 -6.20 19.50
C SER A 251 12.24 -6.35 21.01
N GLY A 252 13.34 -6.29 21.77
CA GLY A 252 13.32 -6.41 23.22
C GLY A 252 13.27 -7.85 23.76
N ASP A 253 13.19 -8.86 22.90
CA ASP A 253 13.30 -10.26 23.33
C ASP A 253 14.75 -10.63 23.69
N LEU A 254 14.91 -11.62 24.57
CA LEU A 254 16.21 -12.21 24.90
C LEU A 254 16.91 -12.71 23.61
N GLY A 255 18.17 -12.30 23.42
CA GLY A 255 18.93 -12.58 22.20
C GLY A 255 18.66 -11.60 21.03
N ASN A 256 17.76 -10.62 21.26
CA ASN A 256 17.46 -9.53 20.33
C ASN A 256 17.41 -8.17 21.06
N GLU A 257 18.19 -8.04 22.14
CA GLU A 257 18.18 -6.86 23.02
C GLU A 257 18.57 -5.57 22.29
N ASP A 258 19.40 -5.66 21.27
CA ASP A 258 19.89 -4.50 20.47
C ASP A 258 19.40 -4.54 19.02
N LEU A 259 18.16 -4.99 18.82
CA LEU A 259 17.56 -5.04 17.48
C LEU A 259 17.25 -3.63 16.96
N ASN A 260 17.85 -3.28 15.84
CA ASN A 260 17.56 -2.08 15.06
C ASN A 260 17.10 -2.44 13.65
N VAL A 261 16.77 -1.44 12.82
CA VAL A 261 16.25 -1.68 11.47
C VAL A 261 17.22 -2.50 10.61
N TYR A 262 18.52 -2.22 10.69
CA TYR A 262 19.52 -2.93 9.90
C TYR A 262 19.71 -4.39 10.37
N SER A 263 19.91 -4.61 11.66
CA SER A 263 20.07 -5.97 12.20
C SER A 263 18.81 -6.82 12.06
N PHE A 264 17.63 -6.21 12.17
CA PHE A 264 16.37 -6.88 11.87
C PHE A 264 16.30 -7.31 10.41
N PHE A 265 16.62 -6.39 9.49
CA PHE A 265 16.66 -6.69 8.07
C PHE A 265 17.58 -7.87 7.75
N GLU A 266 18.82 -7.87 8.25
CA GLU A 266 19.76 -8.97 8.01
C GLU A 266 19.24 -10.31 8.53
N LYS A 267 18.81 -10.36 9.80
CA LYS A 267 18.29 -11.58 10.44
C LYS A 267 17.06 -12.12 9.72
N VAL A 268 16.11 -11.24 9.38
CA VAL A 268 14.85 -11.64 8.74
C VAL A 268 15.07 -12.06 7.28
N LEU A 269 15.94 -11.36 6.54
CA LEU A 269 16.24 -11.72 5.16
C LEU A 269 16.80 -13.14 5.07
N ILE A 270 17.72 -13.51 5.96
CA ILE A 270 18.25 -14.88 6.06
C ILE A 270 17.10 -15.87 6.31
N LYS A 271 16.26 -15.62 7.33
CA LYS A 271 15.12 -16.50 7.67
C LYS A 271 14.10 -16.66 6.54
N LEU A 272 13.91 -15.63 5.73
CA LEU A 272 12.98 -15.65 4.61
C LEU A 272 13.55 -16.39 3.39
N THR A 273 14.89 -16.46 3.26
CA THR A 273 15.55 -16.97 2.04
C THR A 273 16.22 -18.32 2.19
N ASP A 274 16.50 -18.78 3.41
CA ASP A 274 17.25 -20.03 3.67
C ASP A 274 16.57 -21.30 3.13
N ASN A 275 15.25 -21.37 3.12
CA ASN A 275 14.51 -22.57 2.73
C ASN A 275 13.92 -22.52 1.31
N ILE A 276 14.26 -21.50 0.50
CA ILE A 276 13.68 -21.37 -0.84
C ILE A 276 14.21 -22.45 -1.80
N GLU A 277 15.42 -22.97 -1.55
CA GLU A 277 16.04 -24.00 -2.42
C GLU A 277 15.46 -25.40 -2.20
N GLU A 278 14.94 -25.70 -1.01
CA GLU A 278 14.45 -27.04 -0.64
C GLU A 278 13.00 -27.29 -1.03
N SER A 279 12.16 -26.25 -1.10
CA SER A 279 10.70 -26.40 -1.27
C SER A 279 10.25 -26.63 -2.72
N PHE A 280 11.12 -26.50 -3.71
CA PHE A 280 10.76 -26.58 -5.12
C PHE A 280 11.59 -27.60 -5.93
N SER A 281 11.41 -28.88 -5.60
CA SER A 281 11.88 -29.97 -6.42
C SER A 281 10.80 -30.42 -7.40
N LEU A 282 10.97 -30.16 -8.70
CA LEU A 282 10.62 -31.02 -9.84
C LEU A 282 10.71 -30.24 -11.16
N ASN A 283 11.51 -30.82 -12.06
CA ASN A 283 11.70 -30.53 -13.50
C ASN A 283 12.55 -29.31 -13.90
N ASP A 284 13.68 -29.64 -14.53
CA ASP A 284 14.68 -28.80 -15.23
C ASP A 284 15.56 -27.86 -14.40
N GLY A 285 16.81 -28.27 -14.15
CA GLY A 285 17.79 -27.63 -13.28
C GLY A 285 18.11 -26.15 -13.55
N LEU A 286 17.94 -25.65 -14.77
CA LEU A 286 18.15 -24.24 -15.14
C LEU A 286 16.98 -23.34 -14.73
N THR A 287 15.75 -23.82 -14.85
CA THR A 287 14.54 -23.09 -14.48
C THR A 287 14.42 -22.92 -12.97
N ARG A 288 14.93 -23.87 -12.18
CA ARG A 288 14.95 -23.85 -10.71
C ARG A 288 15.86 -22.77 -10.12
N GLN A 289 17.08 -22.66 -10.63
CA GLN A 289 18.04 -21.66 -10.12
C GLN A 289 17.53 -20.23 -10.37
N ASN A 290 16.86 -19.99 -11.48
CA ASN A 290 16.29 -18.70 -11.81
C ASN A 290 15.12 -18.35 -10.87
N TYR A 291 14.22 -19.31 -10.57
CA TYR A 291 13.10 -19.09 -9.69
C TYR A 291 13.53 -18.70 -8.27
N ALA A 292 14.35 -19.53 -7.63
CA ALA A 292 14.84 -19.28 -6.27
C ALA A 292 15.56 -17.93 -6.16
N ARG A 293 16.42 -17.63 -7.13
CA ARG A 293 17.13 -16.35 -7.21
C ARG A 293 16.17 -15.17 -7.37
N ASP A 294 15.22 -15.27 -8.29
CA ASP A 294 14.28 -14.19 -8.58
C ASP A 294 13.35 -13.95 -7.39
N LEU A 295 12.85 -15.02 -6.76
CA LEU A 295 12.01 -14.91 -5.56
C LEU A 295 12.77 -14.27 -4.37
N LYS A 296 14.05 -14.60 -4.17
CA LYS A 296 14.90 -13.94 -3.16
C LYS A 296 15.02 -12.44 -3.42
N VAL A 297 15.08 -12.02 -4.69
CA VAL A 297 15.09 -10.60 -5.05
C VAL A 297 13.76 -9.94 -4.71
N ALA A 298 12.62 -10.55 -5.06
CA ALA A 298 11.30 -10.01 -4.74
C ALA A 298 11.06 -9.89 -3.22
N ILE A 299 11.45 -10.92 -2.45
CA ILE A 299 11.36 -10.92 -0.98
C ILE A 299 12.20 -9.79 -0.37
N ARG A 300 13.46 -9.66 -0.82
CA ARG A 300 14.34 -8.59 -0.35
C ARG A 300 13.75 -7.22 -0.64
N GLU A 301 13.22 -7.01 -1.84
CA GLU A 301 12.61 -5.76 -2.25
C GLU A 301 11.39 -5.43 -1.38
N ALA A 302 10.50 -6.40 -1.15
CA ALA A 302 9.34 -6.23 -0.27
C ALA A 302 9.75 -5.89 1.17
N LEU A 303 10.75 -6.57 1.73
CA LEU A 303 11.26 -6.32 3.08
C LEU A 303 11.88 -4.92 3.20
N VAL A 304 12.70 -4.51 2.23
CA VAL A 304 13.31 -3.17 2.21
C VAL A 304 12.22 -2.10 2.11
N ASN A 305 11.23 -2.27 1.22
CA ASN A 305 10.12 -1.32 1.09
C ASN A 305 9.33 -1.19 2.38
N THR A 306 9.05 -2.30 3.07
CA THR A 306 8.36 -2.32 4.36
C THR A 306 9.09 -1.50 5.42
N LEU A 307 10.42 -1.64 5.51
CA LEU A 307 11.24 -0.90 6.46
C LEU A 307 11.46 0.56 6.05
N MET A 308 11.69 0.81 4.77
CA MET A 308 12.00 2.14 4.24
C MET A 308 10.79 3.08 4.26
N HIS A 309 9.59 2.55 4.08
CA HIS A 309 8.36 3.35 4.01
C HIS A 309 7.54 3.36 5.31
N ALA A 310 8.01 2.68 6.37
CA ALA A 310 7.31 2.67 7.65
C ALA A 310 7.26 4.04 8.34
N TYR A 311 6.18 4.27 9.07
CA TYR A 311 6.09 5.34 10.05
C TYR A 311 6.47 4.78 11.42
N TYR A 312 7.61 5.25 11.95
CA TYR A 312 8.20 4.68 13.16
C TYR A 312 7.68 5.31 14.47
N ASP A 313 7.12 6.52 14.42
CA ASP A 313 6.58 7.21 15.61
C ASP A 313 5.11 6.82 15.86
N THR A 314 4.88 5.54 16.08
CA THR A 314 3.56 4.93 16.30
C THR A 314 3.66 3.78 17.28
N LYS A 315 2.52 3.34 17.83
CA LYS A 315 2.43 2.14 18.69
C LYS A 315 2.23 0.85 17.87
N GLN A 316 2.04 0.94 16.57
CA GLN A 316 1.87 -0.23 15.71
C GLN A 316 3.23 -0.79 15.32
N SER A 317 3.39 -2.12 15.40
CA SER A 317 4.62 -2.80 15.00
C SER A 317 4.75 -2.95 13.50
N ILE A 318 5.99 -2.92 12.99
CA ILE A 318 6.32 -3.49 11.70
C ILE A 318 6.30 -5.00 11.85
N LYS A 319 5.54 -5.70 11.01
CA LYS A 319 5.32 -7.14 11.17
C LYS A 319 5.53 -7.89 9.88
N ILE A 320 6.37 -8.93 9.95
CA ILE A 320 6.61 -9.86 8.85
C ILE A 320 6.10 -11.24 9.28
N VAL A 321 5.14 -11.81 8.54
CA VAL A 321 4.63 -13.15 8.83
C VAL A 321 4.99 -14.08 7.68
N ASN A 322 5.82 -15.07 7.96
CA ASN A 322 6.28 -16.07 7.00
C ASN A 322 5.48 -17.37 7.19
N CYS A 323 4.50 -17.58 6.33
CA CYS A 323 3.75 -18.83 6.22
C CYS A 323 4.37 -19.75 5.14
N GLU A 324 3.87 -20.97 5.00
CA GLU A 324 4.34 -21.91 3.99
C GLU A 324 4.14 -21.36 2.58
N ASP A 325 2.96 -20.81 2.32
CA ASP A 325 2.50 -20.43 0.98
C ASP A 325 2.72 -18.96 0.62
N PHE A 326 2.89 -18.10 1.62
CA PHE A 326 3.05 -16.66 1.42
C PHE A 326 3.88 -15.99 2.51
N ILE A 327 4.27 -14.76 2.26
CA ILE A 327 4.88 -13.85 3.23
C ILE A 327 4.04 -12.58 3.28
N GLU A 328 3.59 -12.20 4.46
CA GLU A 328 2.94 -10.92 4.72
C GLU A 328 3.96 -9.90 5.20
N PHE A 329 3.94 -8.72 4.60
CA PHE A 329 4.76 -7.56 4.95
C PHE A 329 3.83 -6.43 5.36
N TYR A 330 3.80 -6.12 6.63
CA TYR A 330 2.97 -5.07 7.20
C TYR A 330 3.83 -3.96 7.78
N ASN A 331 3.52 -2.71 7.45
CA ASN A 331 4.11 -1.54 8.10
C ASN A 331 3.07 -0.45 8.39
N PRO A 332 3.19 0.24 9.53
CA PRO A 332 2.50 1.51 9.75
C PRO A 332 2.92 2.54 8.70
N GLY A 333 1.99 3.40 8.32
CA GLY A 333 2.17 4.39 7.27
C GLY A 333 1.54 3.97 5.94
N ASN A 334 0.72 4.86 5.39
CA ASN A 334 0.10 4.64 4.09
C ASN A 334 1.14 4.67 2.96
N MET A 335 0.82 4.04 1.87
CA MET A 335 1.61 4.17 0.64
C MET A 335 1.47 5.60 0.09
N ARG A 336 2.61 6.25 -0.23
CA ARG A 336 2.66 7.64 -0.72
C ARG A 336 2.45 7.80 -2.23
N ILE A 337 2.33 6.70 -2.93
CA ILE A 337 2.00 6.59 -4.35
C ILE A 337 0.75 5.73 -4.50
N ASN A 338 0.05 5.86 -5.61
CA ASN A 338 -1.09 4.99 -5.87
C ASN A 338 -0.64 3.54 -6.19
N LYS A 339 -1.55 2.59 -6.09
CA LYS A 339 -1.28 1.18 -6.31
C LYS A 339 -0.78 0.87 -7.73
N GLU A 340 -1.29 1.58 -8.72
CA GLU A 340 -0.90 1.41 -10.12
C GLU A 340 0.54 1.88 -10.36
N ASP A 341 0.92 3.03 -9.80
CA ASP A 341 2.31 3.51 -9.85
C ASP A 341 3.27 2.55 -9.13
N PHE A 342 2.83 1.92 -8.03
CA PHE A 342 3.63 0.91 -7.36
C PHE A 342 3.84 -0.34 -8.24
N ILE A 343 2.79 -0.81 -8.92
CA ILE A 343 2.84 -2.00 -9.78
C ILE A 343 3.68 -1.75 -11.04
N HIS A 344 3.46 -0.62 -11.70
CA HIS A 344 4.04 -0.33 -13.01
C HIS A 344 5.32 0.51 -12.95
N GLY A 345 5.61 1.13 -11.81
CA GLY A 345 6.74 2.04 -11.64
C GLY A 345 6.47 3.44 -12.21
N GLY A 346 7.51 4.27 -12.20
CA GLY A 346 7.46 5.63 -12.73
C GLY A 346 7.47 6.71 -11.66
N HIS A 347 6.89 6.44 -10.51
CA HIS A 347 6.89 7.37 -9.37
C HIS A 347 7.39 6.66 -8.11
N SER A 348 8.15 7.39 -7.30
CA SER A 348 8.56 6.97 -5.97
C SER A 348 8.53 8.17 -5.05
N LYS A 349 8.11 7.95 -3.82
CA LYS A 349 8.06 8.99 -2.81
C LYS A 349 8.47 8.39 -1.46
N ASP A 350 9.73 8.64 -1.10
CA ASP A 350 10.28 8.13 0.15
C ASP A 350 9.60 8.80 1.35
N ARG A 351 9.34 8.03 2.39
CA ARG A 351 8.96 8.53 3.72
C ARG A 351 10.22 8.81 4.53
N ASN A 352 11.20 7.94 4.42
CA ASN A 352 12.45 7.97 5.15
C ASN A 352 13.61 7.99 4.13
N SER A 353 14.01 9.18 3.70
CA SER A 353 14.97 9.36 2.60
C SER A 353 16.38 8.95 2.96
N ILE A 354 16.76 9.09 4.24
CA ILE A 354 18.09 8.63 4.70
C ILE A 354 18.10 7.11 4.81
N LEU A 355 17.06 6.47 5.38
CA LEU A 355 16.95 5.01 5.39
C LEU A 355 17.01 4.44 3.97
N SER A 356 16.28 5.05 3.03
CA SER A 356 16.33 4.70 1.60
C SER A 356 17.76 4.78 1.06
N THR A 357 18.48 5.85 1.40
CA THR A 357 19.88 6.04 0.98
C THR A 357 20.79 4.98 1.58
N LEU A 358 20.63 4.61 2.86
CA LEU A 358 21.43 3.58 3.51
C LEU A 358 21.23 2.21 2.84
N PHE A 359 19.98 1.79 2.59
CA PHE A 359 19.72 0.54 1.86
C PHE A 359 20.28 0.56 0.44
N ARG A 360 20.19 1.68 -0.25
CA ARG A 360 20.71 1.83 -1.61
C ARG A 360 22.24 1.78 -1.67
N ARG A 361 22.96 2.37 -0.71
CA ARG A 361 24.42 2.36 -0.64
C ARG A 361 25.00 0.94 -0.59
N VAL A 362 24.29 0.01 0.01
CA VAL A 362 24.69 -1.40 0.08
C VAL A 362 24.01 -2.28 -0.99
N GLY A 363 23.37 -1.68 -2.00
CA GLY A 363 22.79 -2.40 -3.14
C GLY A 363 21.52 -3.20 -2.83
N TYR A 364 20.84 -2.90 -1.74
CA TYR A 364 19.59 -3.58 -1.38
C TYR A 364 18.34 -2.88 -1.93
N SER A 365 18.44 -1.60 -2.27
CA SER A 365 17.45 -0.85 -3.04
C SER A 365 18.12 -0.24 -4.28
N GLU A 366 17.35 -0.05 -5.34
CA GLU A 366 17.83 0.63 -6.53
C GLU A 366 17.17 2.00 -6.69
N LYS A 367 17.20 2.55 -7.90
CA LYS A 367 16.61 3.85 -8.20
C LYS A 367 15.11 3.88 -7.89
N ALA A 368 14.63 5.04 -7.50
CA ALA A 368 13.25 5.34 -7.19
C ALA A 368 12.26 4.70 -8.18
N GLY A 369 11.27 3.97 -7.65
CA GLY A 369 10.14 3.42 -8.41
C GLY A 369 10.36 2.06 -9.10
N SER A 370 11.49 1.37 -8.88
CA SER A 370 11.74 0.05 -9.49
C SER A 370 11.34 -1.15 -8.61
N GLY A 371 11.05 -0.92 -7.33
CA GLY A 371 10.82 -2.00 -6.36
C GLY A 371 9.55 -2.79 -6.64
N GLY A 372 8.43 -2.10 -6.79
CA GLY A 372 7.15 -2.73 -7.15
C GLY A 372 7.23 -3.52 -8.46
N PRO A 373 7.63 -2.89 -9.59
CA PRO A 373 7.79 -3.60 -10.86
C PRO A 373 8.61 -4.88 -10.76
N ARG A 374 9.69 -4.91 -9.99
CA ARG A 374 10.50 -6.12 -9.80
C ARG A 374 9.74 -7.25 -9.13
N ILE A 375 8.95 -6.94 -8.09
CA ILE A 375 8.11 -7.93 -7.42
C ILE A 375 7.13 -8.52 -8.42
N PHE A 376 6.44 -7.68 -9.19
CA PHE A 376 5.45 -8.12 -10.16
C PHE A 376 6.07 -8.82 -11.38
N ASP A 377 7.26 -8.42 -11.82
CA ASP A 377 8.00 -9.13 -12.89
C ASP A 377 8.35 -10.56 -12.49
N VAL A 378 8.79 -10.78 -11.25
CA VAL A 378 9.06 -12.12 -10.72
C VAL A 378 7.79 -12.96 -10.70
N VAL A 379 6.70 -12.41 -10.18
CA VAL A 379 5.40 -13.06 -10.11
C VAL A 379 4.90 -13.45 -11.51
N ASN A 380 4.94 -12.54 -12.47
CA ASN A 380 4.48 -12.79 -13.83
C ASN A 380 5.37 -13.82 -14.55
N ARG A 381 6.70 -13.72 -14.41
CA ARG A 381 7.66 -14.63 -15.03
C ARG A 381 7.50 -16.06 -14.55
N HIS A 382 7.26 -16.23 -13.25
CA HIS A 382 7.15 -17.54 -12.62
C HIS A 382 5.70 -17.99 -12.41
N LYS A 383 4.73 -17.23 -12.92
CA LYS A 383 3.28 -17.53 -12.81
C LYS A 383 2.83 -17.77 -11.38
N LEU A 384 3.37 -16.98 -10.46
CA LEU A 384 2.93 -16.99 -9.07
C LEU A 384 1.59 -16.29 -8.93
N LYS A 385 0.90 -16.54 -7.84
CA LYS A 385 -0.27 -15.77 -7.47
C LYS A 385 0.10 -14.29 -7.30
N THR A 386 -0.72 -13.41 -7.86
CA THR A 386 -0.52 -11.95 -7.81
C THR A 386 -0.43 -11.46 -6.36
N PRO A 387 0.55 -10.60 -6.02
CA PRO A 387 0.65 -10.02 -4.69
C PRO A 387 -0.61 -9.23 -4.32
N GLU A 388 -1.08 -9.41 -3.12
CA GLU A 388 -2.19 -8.62 -2.59
C GLU A 388 -1.64 -7.38 -1.91
N ILE A 389 -2.25 -6.22 -2.19
CA ILE A 389 -1.87 -4.95 -1.61
C ILE A 389 -3.12 -4.35 -0.98
N GLU A 390 -3.13 -4.30 0.35
CA GLU A 390 -4.16 -3.66 1.14
C GLU A 390 -3.59 -2.33 1.67
N LEU A 391 -4.28 -1.26 1.38
CA LEU A 391 -3.90 0.09 1.77
C LEU A 391 -4.99 0.68 2.64
N THR A 392 -4.59 1.24 3.75
CA THR A 392 -5.44 2.13 4.55
C THR A 392 -4.80 3.51 4.62
N ASP A 393 -5.49 4.47 5.24
CA ASP A 393 -4.88 5.78 5.49
C ASP A 393 -3.71 5.70 6.50
N MET A 394 -3.61 4.61 7.26
CA MET A 394 -2.71 4.46 8.39
C MET A 394 -1.62 3.41 8.18
N ASP A 395 -1.81 2.47 7.27
CA ASP A 395 -0.91 1.33 7.09
C ASP A 395 -0.88 0.80 5.66
N THR A 396 0.13 0.00 5.41
CA THR A 396 0.34 -0.73 4.16
C THR A 396 0.57 -2.20 4.48
N ASN A 397 -0.17 -3.08 3.82
CA ASN A 397 -0.01 -4.54 3.92
C ASN A 397 0.19 -5.14 2.53
N VAL A 398 1.29 -5.87 2.35
CA VAL A 398 1.62 -6.56 1.10
C VAL A 398 1.78 -8.04 1.37
N VAL A 399 1.01 -8.87 0.66
CA VAL A 399 1.14 -10.33 0.72
C VAL A 399 1.81 -10.82 -0.56
N LEU A 400 3.00 -11.40 -0.42
CA LEU A 400 3.76 -12.01 -1.50
C LEU A 400 3.59 -13.53 -1.46
N TRP A 401 2.95 -14.09 -2.49
CA TRP A 401 2.73 -15.53 -2.62
C TRP A 401 3.99 -16.24 -3.13
N LYS A 402 4.29 -17.39 -2.54
CA LYS A 402 5.44 -18.23 -2.90
C LYS A 402 5.07 -19.38 -3.83
N GLN A 403 3.78 -19.63 -3.99
CA GLN A 403 3.27 -20.79 -4.73
C GLN A 403 2.98 -20.48 -6.19
N ASP A 404 3.23 -21.48 -7.05
CA ASP A 404 2.63 -21.56 -8.38
C ASP A 404 1.12 -21.72 -8.24
N LEU A 405 0.36 -20.83 -8.87
CA LEU A 405 -1.10 -20.87 -8.89
C LEU A 405 -1.65 -22.23 -9.33
N MET A 406 -0.95 -22.95 -10.22
CA MET A 406 -1.42 -24.24 -10.71
C MET A 406 -1.34 -25.37 -9.67
N LYS A 407 -0.47 -25.28 -8.66
CA LYS A 407 -0.35 -26.28 -7.59
C LYS A 407 -1.63 -26.43 -6.78
N GLU A 408 -2.35 -25.36 -6.53
CA GLU A 408 -3.64 -25.38 -5.83
C GLU A 408 -4.71 -26.19 -6.58
N PHE A 409 -4.53 -26.32 -7.89
CA PHE A 409 -5.49 -26.92 -8.79
C PHE A 409 -5.14 -28.37 -9.21
N GLU A 410 -4.05 -28.93 -8.68
CA GLU A 410 -3.66 -30.33 -8.97
C GLU A 410 -4.75 -31.36 -8.64
N LYS A 411 -5.59 -31.06 -7.67
CA LYS A 411 -6.75 -31.88 -7.28
C LYS A 411 -7.90 -31.93 -8.31
N TYR A 412 -7.89 -31.01 -9.29
CA TYR A 412 -8.94 -30.96 -10.31
C TYR A 412 -8.62 -31.87 -11.49
N PRO A 413 -9.65 -32.43 -12.17
CA PRO A 413 -9.47 -33.17 -13.42
C PRO A 413 -8.75 -32.35 -14.48
N GLU A 414 -8.08 -33.01 -15.42
CA GLU A 414 -7.28 -32.34 -16.45
C GLU A 414 -8.07 -31.30 -17.30
N LEU A 415 -9.35 -31.57 -17.55
CA LEU A 415 -10.20 -30.65 -18.31
C LEU A 415 -10.53 -29.39 -17.51
N ASP A 416 -10.77 -29.52 -16.20
CA ASP A 416 -10.99 -28.41 -15.28
C ASP A 416 -9.72 -27.56 -15.16
N LYS A 417 -8.56 -28.23 -15.04
CA LYS A 417 -7.24 -27.55 -15.00
C LYS A 417 -6.96 -26.76 -16.27
N LYS A 418 -7.36 -27.25 -17.45
CA LYS A 418 -7.23 -26.50 -18.70
C LYS A 418 -8.03 -25.19 -18.67
N VAL A 419 -9.25 -25.20 -18.14
CA VAL A 419 -10.09 -24.00 -17.98
C VAL A 419 -9.47 -23.03 -16.98
N ILE A 420 -9.05 -23.52 -15.82
CA ILE A 420 -8.40 -22.72 -14.78
C ILE A 420 -7.11 -22.07 -15.33
N LYS A 421 -6.26 -22.85 -15.97
CA LYS A 421 -5.03 -22.36 -16.60
C LYS A 421 -5.29 -21.28 -17.64
N TYR A 422 -6.32 -21.46 -18.46
CA TYR A 422 -6.70 -20.43 -19.44
C TYR A 422 -7.11 -19.12 -18.75
N ILE A 423 -7.89 -19.20 -17.67
CA ILE A 423 -8.28 -18.01 -16.90
C ILE A 423 -7.04 -17.33 -16.29
N ILE A 424 -6.09 -18.10 -15.77
CA ILE A 424 -4.82 -17.59 -15.22
C ILE A 424 -3.99 -16.89 -16.30
N ASP A 425 -3.85 -17.52 -17.47
CA ASP A 425 -3.00 -17.02 -18.56
C ASP A 425 -3.60 -15.78 -19.25
N TYR A 426 -4.94 -15.69 -19.36
CA TYR A 426 -5.65 -14.66 -20.13
C TYR A 426 -6.58 -13.75 -19.29
N GLY A 427 -6.63 -13.95 -17.98
CA GLY A 427 -7.44 -13.15 -17.03
C GLY A 427 -8.92 -13.51 -16.99
N SER A 428 -9.47 -14.11 -18.05
CA SER A 428 -10.89 -14.51 -18.13
C SER A 428 -11.13 -15.57 -19.17
N ILE A 429 -12.29 -16.25 -19.11
CA ILE A 429 -12.74 -17.18 -20.16
C ILE A 429 -14.21 -16.93 -20.49
N SER A 430 -14.52 -16.85 -21.79
CA SER A 430 -15.88 -16.86 -22.32
C SER A 430 -16.28 -18.27 -22.80
N LYS A 431 -17.59 -18.48 -23.03
CA LYS A 431 -18.08 -19.72 -23.63
C LYS A 431 -17.44 -19.99 -25.00
N GLY A 432 -17.30 -18.94 -25.82
CA GLY A 432 -16.74 -19.07 -27.17
C GLY A 432 -15.26 -19.47 -27.18
N GLU A 433 -14.48 -19.02 -26.20
CA GLU A 433 -13.07 -19.40 -26.01
C GLU A 433 -12.95 -20.83 -25.50
N ALA A 434 -13.78 -21.20 -24.52
CA ALA A 434 -13.78 -22.56 -23.97
C ALA A 434 -14.10 -23.63 -25.03
N LEU A 435 -15.07 -23.37 -25.92
CA LEU A 435 -15.46 -24.32 -26.98
C LEU A 435 -14.42 -24.49 -28.08
N LYS A 436 -13.38 -23.64 -28.12
CA LYS A 436 -12.22 -23.81 -29.01
C LYS A 436 -11.16 -24.72 -28.41
N MET A 437 -11.26 -25.06 -27.14
CA MET A 437 -10.32 -25.99 -26.49
C MET A 437 -10.58 -27.43 -26.96
N GLU A 438 -9.49 -28.17 -27.10
CA GLU A 438 -9.55 -29.58 -27.47
C GLU A 438 -10.35 -30.39 -26.43
N ASN A 439 -11.30 -31.20 -26.89
CA ASN A 439 -12.18 -32.05 -26.11
C ASN A 439 -13.14 -31.31 -25.14
N MET A 440 -13.46 -30.02 -25.42
CA MET A 440 -14.41 -29.24 -24.61
C MET A 440 -15.78 -29.17 -25.29
N THR A 441 -16.78 -29.78 -24.67
CA THR A 441 -18.19 -29.60 -25.06
C THR A 441 -18.88 -28.55 -24.20
N GLU A 442 -19.99 -27.98 -24.71
CA GLU A 442 -20.80 -27.04 -23.92
C GLU A 442 -21.27 -27.60 -22.59
N TYR A 443 -21.67 -28.88 -22.59
CA TYR A 443 -22.12 -29.57 -21.37
C TYR A 443 -20.98 -29.69 -20.34
N GLN A 444 -19.78 -30.09 -20.78
CA GLN A 444 -18.62 -30.19 -19.91
C GLN A 444 -18.21 -28.80 -19.34
N PHE A 445 -18.15 -27.77 -20.20
CA PHE A 445 -17.84 -26.44 -19.74
C PHE A 445 -18.83 -25.91 -18.68
N ARG A 446 -20.15 -26.16 -18.89
CA ARG A 446 -21.17 -25.75 -17.92
C ARG A 446 -21.01 -26.48 -16.58
N ASN A 447 -20.68 -27.77 -16.59
CA ASN A 447 -20.43 -28.54 -15.37
C ASN A 447 -19.15 -28.07 -14.64
N ILE A 448 -18.10 -27.79 -15.39
CA ILE A 448 -16.86 -27.20 -14.85
C ILE A 448 -17.16 -25.86 -14.18
N LEU A 449 -17.84 -24.95 -14.86
CA LEU A 449 -18.22 -23.65 -14.30
C LEU A 449 -19.07 -23.78 -13.03
N LYS A 450 -20.00 -24.72 -12.99
CA LYS A 450 -20.81 -25.00 -11.80
C LYS A 450 -19.91 -25.41 -10.64
N LYS A 451 -19.05 -26.39 -10.84
CA LYS A 451 -18.11 -26.90 -9.83
C LYS A 451 -17.17 -25.80 -9.33
N LEU A 452 -16.53 -25.05 -10.25
CA LEU A 452 -15.62 -24.00 -9.88
C LEU A 452 -16.30 -22.82 -9.13
N LYS A 453 -17.59 -22.56 -9.40
CA LYS A 453 -18.40 -21.60 -8.65
C LYS A 453 -18.76 -22.13 -7.27
N ASP A 454 -19.20 -23.40 -7.17
CA ASP A 454 -19.54 -24.04 -5.91
C ASP A 454 -18.30 -24.10 -4.97
N ASP A 455 -17.10 -24.19 -5.57
CA ASP A 455 -15.82 -24.12 -4.87
C ASP A 455 -15.35 -22.67 -4.59
N ASN A 456 -16.14 -21.65 -4.96
CA ASN A 456 -15.80 -20.23 -4.84
C ASN A 456 -14.47 -19.83 -5.54
N LEU A 457 -14.14 -20.49 -6.66
CA LEU A 457 -12.92 -20.19 -7.42
C LEU A 457 -13.11 -19.15 -8.51
N ILE A 458 -14.33 -19.08 -9.06
CA ILE A 458 -14.63 -18.17 -10.16
C ILE A 458 -15.91 -17.38 -9.91
N LYS A 459 -15.96 -16.18 -10.44
CA LYS A 459 -17.17 -15.35 -10.54
C LYS A 459 -17.54 -15.09 -11.99
N LYS A 460 -18.82 -14.81 -12.22
CA LYS A 460 -19.33 -14.37 -13.51
C LYS A 460 -19.22 -12.84 -13.60
N GLU A 461 -18.70 -12.34 -14.71
CA GLU A 461 -18.70 -10.93 -15.07
C GLU A 461 -19.39 -10.71 -16.42
N GLY A 462 -20.12 -9.60 -16.56
CA GLY A 462 -20.89 -9.27 -17.76
C GLY A 462 -22.21 -10.04 -17.92
N GLU A 463 -23.00 -9.62 -18.90
CA GLU A 463 -24.29 -10.22 -19.23
C GLU A 463 -24.41 -10.56 -20.72
N GLY A 464 -25.27 -11.53 -21.03
CA GLY A 464 -25.54 -11.95 -22.42
C GLY A 464 -24.26 -12.43 -23.14
N PRO A 465 -24.02 -11.95 -24.38
CA PRO A 465 -22.85 -12.38 -25.17
C PRO A 465 -21.50 -11.93 -24.57
N ALA A 466 -21.50 -10.92 -23.71
CA ALA A 466 -20.30 -10.39 -23.06
C ALA A 466 -19.97 -11.13 -21.75
N THR A 467 -20.66 -12.21 -21.41
CA THR A 467 -20.40 -13.00 -20.21
C THR A 467 -19.01 -13.64 -20.24
N LYS A 468 -18.22 -13.37 -19.20
CA LYS A 468 -16.92 -13.97 -18.93
C LYS A 468 -16.85 -14.52 -17.51
N TYR A 469 -15.90 -15.40 -17.28
CA TYR A 469 -15.64 -15.97 -15.97
C TYR A 469 -14.19 -15.67 -15.59
N VAL A 470 -14.01 -15.14 -14.37
CA VAL A 470 -12.71 -14.72 -13.82
C VAL A 470 -12.43 -15.44 -12.51
N LEU A 471 -11.18 -15.63 -12.15
CA LEU A 471 -10.83 -16.13 -10.81
C LEU A 471 -11.24 -15.12 -9.74
N ILE A 472 -11.66 -15.62 -8.59
CA ILE A 472 -11.88 -14.81 -7.39
C ILE A 472 -10.53 -14.70 -6.70
N GLU A 473 -9.85 -13.59 -6.89
CA GLU A 473 -8.62 -13.25 -6.20
C GLU A 473 -8.96 -12.44 -4.94
N SER A 474 -8.99 -13.08 -3.78
CA SER A 474 -9.08 -12.34 -2.52
C SER A 474 -8.47 -13.14 -1.38
N LYS A 475 -7.80 -12.41 -0.46
CA LYS A 475 -7.28 -12.95 0.80
C LYS A 475 -8.38 -13.69 1.60
N GLU A 476 -9.61 -13.19 1.54
CA GLU A 476 -10.79 -13.81 2.16
C GLU A 476 -11.15 -15.15 1.52
N ALA A 477 -11.09 -15.26 0.20
CA ALA A 477 -11.35 -16.52 -0.49
C ALA A 477 -10.29 -17.56 -0.15
N ASP A 478 -9.03 -17.18 -0.01
CA ASP A 478 -7.94 -18.10 0.35
C ASP A 478 -8.01 -18.53 1.81
N ILE A 479 -8.34 -17.63 2.73
CA ILE A 479 -8.60 -17.96 4.14
C ILE A 479 -9.80 -18.92 4.25
N LEU A 480 -10.86 -18.69 3.46
CA LEU A 480 -12.03 -19.56 3.42
C LEU A 480 -11.72 -20.93 2.78
N ARG A 481 -10.84 -20.98 1.78
CA ARG A 481 -10.36 -22.23 1.16
C ARG A 481 -9.53 -23.04 2.16
N THR A 482 -8.63 -22.39 2.88
CA THR A 482 -7.81 -23.04 3.92
C THR A 482 -8.68 -23.57 5.07
N LYS A 483 -9.77 -22.89 5.42
CA LYS A 483 -10.75 -23.36 6.43
C LYS A 483 -11.62 -24.53 5.97
N LYS A 484 -11.82 -24.74 4.65
CA LYS A 484 -12.59 -25.88 4.12
C LYS A 484 -11.79 -27.17 3.98
N VAL A 485 -10.49 -27.13 4.24
CA VAL A 485 -9.58 -28.31 4.19
C VAL A 485 -9.34 -28.90 5.58
N ILE A 486 -9.97 -28.34 6.62
CA ILE A 486 -10.15 -28.93 7.94
C ILE A 486 -11.62 -29.32 8.04
#